data_1e44949efb899d3928374298c581adc4
#
_entry.id   1e44949efb899d3928374298c581adc4
#
_cell.length_a   1.000
_cell.length_b   1.000
_cell.length_c   1.000
_cell.angle_alpha   90.00
_cell.angle_beta   90.00
_cell.angle_gamma   90.00
#
_symmetry.space_group_name_H-M   'P 1'
#
loop_
_entity.id
_entity.type
_entity.pdbx_description
1 polymer ?
#
loop_
_entity_poly.entity_id
_entity_poly.type
_entity_poly.pdbx_seq_one_letter_code
_entity_poly.pdbx_strand_id
1 'polypeptide(L)'
;MAKKAFFITGTDTDVGKTLVAAGLLLAAKNTGFTTAALKPVAAGCEKTAEGLRNSDAVLLQSVITQTLAYEQINPIALEAAIAPHLAAQQENRSLSADRLAGFCRGVLNSAEVTIVEGAGGWRVPINPRETMADLAKNLQLPVILVVGMRLGCLNHALLSFEAIVRDGLLVAGWVANCIDADMPALQENISSLQSRLPVPCLAVVPFLSNISPATVADYFAATELEKILR
;
A
#
# COMPACT_ATOMS: atom_id res chain seq x y z
N MET A 1 -14.26 16.14 10.19
CA MET A 1 -14.37 14.66 10.38
C MET A 1 -13.10 14.15 11.06
N ALA A 2 -13.15 12.95 11.69
CA ALA A 2 -11.94 12.35 12.23
C ALA A 2 -10.99 11.98 11.07
N LYS A 3 -9.70 12.27 11.23
CA LYS A 3 -8.67 11.90 10.24
C LYS A 3 -8.43 10.40 10.28
N LYS A 4 -8.37 9.77 9.13
CA LYS A 4 -8.13 8.34 8.94
C LYS A 4 -6.82 8.14 8.20
N ALA A 5 -6.00 7.26 8.67
CA ALA A 5 -4.79 6.86 7.97
C ALA A 5 -4.67 5.34 7.94
N PHE A 6 -4.18 4.79 6.85
CA PHE A 6 -4.03 3.35 6.65
C PHE A 6 -2.64 3.03 6.13
N PHE A 7 -2.12 1.90 6.55
CA PHE A 7 -0.92 1.33 5.97
C PHE A 7 -1.30 0.28 4.91
N ILE A 8 -0.89 0.47 3.66
CA ILE A 8 -1.11 -0.52 2.61
C ILE A 8 0.11 -1.43 2.49
N THR A 9 -0.13 -2.73 2.63
CA THR A 9 0.85 -3.79 2.35
C THR A 9 0.30 -4.76 1.31
N GLY A 10 1.17 -5.58 0.75
CA GLY A 10 0.77 -6.62 -0.18
C GLY A 10 1.17 -8.01 0.28
N THR A 11 0.59 -9.03 -0.33
CA THR A 11 1.03 -10.42 -0.17
C THR A 11 2.38 -10.67 -0.83
N ASP A 12 2.81 -9.78 -1.75
CA ASP A 12 4.10 -9.88 -2.46
C ASP A 12 4.47 -8.53 -3.10
N THR A 13 5.61 -8.48 -3.80
CA THR A 13 5.94 -7.44 -4.77
C THR A 13 5.03 -7.60 -6.00
N ASP A 14 4.78 -6.52 -6.73
CA ASP A 14 3.99 -6.47 -7.97
C ASP A 14 2.54 -6.99 -7.88
N VAL A 15 1.97 -7.01 -6.66
CA VAL A 15 0.56 -7.33 -6.46
C VAL A 15 -0.38 -6.14 -6.67
N GLY A 16 0.15 -4.99 -7.14
CA GLY A 16 -0.63 -3.80 -7.49
C GLY A 16 -0.98 -2.89 -6.32
N LYS A 17 -0.17 -2.88 -5.24
CA LYS A 17 -0.37 -1.99 -4.07
C LYS A 17 -0.62 -0.54 -4.45
N THR A 18 0.25 0.01 -5.28
CA THR A 18 0.22 1.43 -5.68
C THR A 18 -1.05 1.78 -6.44
N LEU A 19 -1.45 0.91 -7.35
CA LEU A 19 -2.67 1.10 -8.12
C LEU A 19 -3.92 1.02 -7.24
N VAL A 20 -3.95 0.07 -6.31
CA VAL A 20 -5.02 -0.06 -5.31
C VAL A 20 -5.04 1.15 -4.36
N ALA A 21 -3.87 1.62 -3.90
CA ALA A 21 -3.74 2.82 -3.07
C ALA A 21 -4.27 4.06 -3.80
N ALA A 22 -3.85 4.26 -5.05
CA ALA A 22 -4.30 5.37 -5.88
C ALA A 22 -5.80 5.31 -6.17
N GLY A 23 -6.34 4.12 -6.45
CA GLY A 23 -7.79 3.91 -6.62
C GLY A 23 -8.59 4.23 -5.36
N LEU A 24 -8.13 3.78 -4.20
CA LEU A 24 -8.75 4.08 -2.90
C LEU A 24 -8.74 5.59 -2.60
N LEU A 25 -7.62 6.28 -2.87
CA LEU A 25 -7.52 7.74 -2.71
C LEU A 25 -8.50 8.48 -3.62
N LEU A 26 -8.64 8.06 -4.88
CA LEU A 26 -9.61 8.64 -5.81
C LEU A 26 -11.04 8.34 -5.38
N ALA A 27 -11.35 7.13 -4.94
CA ALA A 27 -12.67 6.80 -4.41
C ALA A 27 -13.02 7.67 -3.19
N ALA A 28 -12.09 7.87 -2.26
CA ALA A 28 -12.26 8.79 -1.13
C ALA A 28 -12.46 10.24 -1.59
N LYS A 29 -11.66 10.72 -2.55
CA LYS A 29 -11.81 12.05 -3.15
C LYS A 29 -13.18 12.24 -3.79
N ASN A 30 -13.69 11.25 -4.52
CA ASN A 30 -14.99 11.28 -5.18
C ASN A 30 -16.16 11.36 -4.18
N THR A 31 -15.96 10.94 -2.93
CA THR A 31 -16.92 11.08 -1.82
C THR A 31 -16.69 12.35 -1.00
N GLY A 32 -15.79 13.23 -1.44
CA GLY A 32 -15.59 14.57 -0.87
C GLY A 32 -14.50 14.68 0.19
N PHE A 33 -13.72 13.61 0.45
CA PHE A 33 -12.61 13.68 1.39
C PHE A 33 -11.37 14.34 0.77
N THR A 34 -10.63 15.07 1.58
CA THR A 34 -9.26 15.46 1.26
C THR A 34 -8.34 14.26 1.44
N THR A 35 -7.35 14.11 0.53
CA THR A 35 -6.48 12.91 0.49
C THR A 35 -5.01 13.26 0.45
N ALA A 36 -4.19 12.44 1.10
CA ALA A 36 -2.72 12.48 1.07
C ALA A 36 -2.15 11.07 0.92
N ALA A 37 -0.92 10.98 0.44
CA ALA A 37 -0.22 9.71 0.27
C ALA A 37 1.25 9.81 0.67
N LEU A 38 1.81 8.67 1.07
CA LEU A 38 3.22 8.49 1.42
C LEU A 38 3.71 7.15 0.86
N LYS A 39 4.90 7.18 0.27
CA LYS A 39 5.74 6.04 -0.09
C LYS A 39 7.07 6.20 0.64
N PRO A 40 7.18 5.85 1.93
CA PRO A 40 8.30 6.25 2.78
C PRO A 40 9.66 5.79 2.30
N VAL A 41 9.70 4.66 1.62
CA VAL A 41 10.90 4.14 0.93
C VAL A 41 10.50 3.52 -0.40
N ALA A 42 11.24 3.84 -1.44
CA ALA A 42 11.10 3.26 -2.78
C ALA A 42 12.47 2.86 -3.32
N ALA A 43 12.54 1.68 -3.93
CA ALA A 43 13.68 1.18 -4.68
C ALA A 43 13.34 1.13 -6.18
N GLY A 44 14.34 1.12 -7.06
CA GLY A 44 14.13 1.19 -8.50
C GLY A 44 13.71 2.58 -8.98
N CYS A 45 14.29 3.63 -8.38
CA CYS A 45 14.02 5.00 -8.78
C CYS A 45 14.85 5.41 -9.99
N GLU A 46 14.25 6.17 -10.88
CA GLU A 46 14.89 6.69 -12.08
C GLU A 46 15.53 8.06 -11.80
N LYS A 47 16.69 8.32 -12.44
CA LYS A 47 17.34 9.65 -12.42
C LYS A 47 16.60 10.60 -13.34
N THR A 48 16.14 11.71 -12.80
CA THR A 48 15.54 12.82 -13.55
C THR A 48 16.30 14.11 -13.30
N ALA A 49 15.96 15.17 -14.02
CA ALA A 49 16.53 16.50 -13.79
C ALA A 49 16.27 17.04 -12.38
N GLU A 50 15.22 16.54 -11.72
CA GLU A 50 14.81 16.94 -10.37
C GLU A 50 15.29 15.99 -9.27
N GLY A 51 16.12 14.99 -9.61
CA GLY A 51 16.61 13.96 -8.70
C GLY A 51 15.99 12.58 -8.96
N LEU A 52 16.13 11.66 -8.00
CA LEU A 52 15.54 10.33 -8.10
C LEU A 52 14.00 10.40 -7.99
N ARG A 53 13.31 9.73 -8.92
CA ARG A 53 11.85 9.63 -8.94
C ARG A 53 11.42 8.17 -9.07
N ASN A 54 10.45 7.78 -8.28
CA ASN A 54 9.83 6.46 -8.31
C ASN A 54 8.44 6.56 -8.93
N SER A 55 8.11 5.67 -9.86
CA SER A 55 6.82 5.67 -10.56
C SER A 55 5.62 5.55 -9.62
N ASP A 56 5.72 4.71 -8.56
CA ASP A 56 4.66 4.56 -7.57
C ASP A 56 4.40 5.88 -6.84
N ALA A 57 5.46 6.55 -6.37
CA ALA A 57 5.34 7.81 -5.65
C ALA A 57 4.79 8.93 -6.54
N VAL A 58 5.20 8.99 -7.81
CA VAL A 58 4.66 9.93 -8.80
C VAL A 58 3.18 9.67 -9.06
N LEU A 59 2.77 8.39 -9.19
CA LEU A 59 1.37 8.03 -9.36
C LEU A 59 0.55 8.46 -8.14
N LEU A 60 1.01 8.18 -6.93
CA LEU A 60 0.34 8.60 -5.71
C LEU A 60 0.22 10.13 -5.63
N GLN A 61 1.30 10.87 -5.97
CA GLN A 61 1.28 12.33 -6.02
C GLN A 61 0.22 12.88 -6.97
N SER A 62 0.01 12.23 -8.10
CA SER A 62 -0.93 12.70 -9.14
C SER A 62 -2.40 12.59 -8.74
N VAL A 63 -2.76 11.78 -7.77
CA VAL A 63 -4.16 11.49 -7.40
C VAL A 63 -4.62 12.13 -6.09
N ILE A 64 -3.70 12.60 -5.24
CA ILE A 64 -4.03 13.22 -3.95
C ILE A 64 -4.59 14.63 -4.13
N THR A 65 -5.31 15.10 -3.11
CA THR A 65 -5.84 16.48 -3.08
C THR A 65 -4.89 17.47 -2.42
N GLN A 66 -3.98 16.98 -1.56
CA GLN A 66 -3.00 17.82 -0.88
C GLN A 66 -1.82 18.14 -1.80
N THR A 67 -1.39 19.39 -1.78
CA THR A 67 -0.15 19.80 -2.48
C THR A 67 1.03 19.47 -1.58
N LEU A 68 1.71 18.37 -1.91
CA LEU A 68 2.91 17.90 -1.20
C LEU A 68 4.11 17.91 -2.16
N ALA A 69 5.26 18.34 -1.66
CA ALA A 69 6.52 18.14 -2.40
C ALA A 69 6.80 16.64 -2.53
N TYR A 70 7.48 16.25 -3.61
CA TYR A 70 7.80 14.84 -3.86
C TYR A 70 8.54 14.18 -2.68
N GLU A 71 9.48 14.89 -2.08
CA GLU A 71 10.29 14.43 -0.94
C GLU A 71 9.45 14.22 0.34
N GLN A 72 8.29 14.86 0.45
CA GLN A 72 7.32 14.60 1.52
C GLN A 72 6.56 13.29 1.27
N ILE A 73 6.36 12.92 0.03
CA ILE A 73 5.71 11.66 -0.36
C ILE A 73 6.71 10.51 -0.33
N ASN A 74 7.88 10.70 -0.94
CA ASN A 74 8.94 9.69 -1.01
C ASN A 74 10.27 10.22 -0.46
N PRO A 75 10.43 10.25 0.86
CA PRO A 75 11.64 10.78 1.52
C PRO A 75 12.88 9.92 1.29
N ILE A 76 12.71 8.64 1.00
CA ILE A 76 13.82 7.73 0.71
C ILE A 76 13.62 7.10 -0.67
N ALA A 77 14.22 7.71 -1.67
CA ALA A 77 14.35 7.17 -3.02
C ALA A 77 15.71 6.49 -3.17
N LEU A 78 15.73 5.24 -3.68
CA LEU A 78 16.90 4.40 -3.91
C LEU A 78 16.95 3.98 -5.38
N GLU A 79 18.12 4.03 -6.00
CA GLU A 79 18.29 3.80 -7.45
C GLU A 79 18.09 2.33 -7.82
N ALA A 80 18.73 1.41 -7.09
CA ALA A 80 18.73 0.00 -7.44
C ALA A 80 17.35 -0.64 -7.25
N ALA A 81 16.86 -1.38 -8.27
CA ALA A 81 15.59 -2.11 -8.24
C ALA A 81 15.73 -3.47 -7.53
N ILE A 82 16.07 -3.43 -6.25
CA ILE A 82 16.26 -4.59 -5.36
C ILE A 82 15.61 -4.34 -4.01
N ALA A 83 15.73 -5.29 -3.08
CA ALA A 83 15.19 -5.14 -1.73
C ALA A 83 15.71 -3.84 -1.06
N PRO A 84 14.86 -3.06 -0.36
CA PRO A 84 15.19 -1.73 0.16
C PRO A 84 16.47 -1.67 0.99
N HIS A 85 16.70 -2.66 1.86
CA HIS A 85 17.91 -2.72 2.69
C HIS A 85 19.19 -2.90 1.88
N LEU A 86 19.14 -3.68 0.79
CA LEU A 86 20.28 -3.90 -0.11
C LEU A 86 20.55 -2.66 -0.96
N ALA A 87 19.50 -2.04 -1.49
CA ALA A 87 19.63 -0.79 -2.25
C ALA A 87 20.23 0.32 -1.38
N ALA A 88 19.76 0.47 -0.15
CA ALA A 88 20.32 1.45 0.80
C ALA A 88 21.79 1.15 1.13
N GLN A 89 22.15 -0.13 1.31
CA GLN A 89 23.53 -0.53 1.56
C GLN A 89 24.47 -0.18 0.40
N GLN A 90 24.03 -0.37 -0.85
CA GLN A 90 24.80 0.02 -2.03
C GLN A 90 25.07 1.53 -2.08
N GLU A 91 24.14 2.33 -1.56
CA GLU A 91 24.27 3.79 -1.47
C GLU A 91 24.92 4.27 -0.16
N ASN A 92 25.48 3.38 0.66
CA ASN A 92 26.01 3.68 2.00
C ASN A 92 25.00 4.42 2.91
N ARG A 93 23.73 4.11 2.76
CA ARG A 93 22.62 4.66 3.55
C ARG A 93 22.10 3.59 4.51
N SER A 94 21.67 4.02 5.69
CA SER A 94 20.96 3.18 6.66
C SER A 94 19.49 3.54 6.71
N LEU A 95 18.63 2.52 6.73
CA LEU A 95 17.21 2.67 6.97
C LEU A 95 16.89 2.27 8.41
N SER A 96 15.90 2.91 9.02
CA SER A 96 15.29 2.46 10.27
C SER A 96 13.80 2.75 10.26
N ALA A 97 13.03 1.89 10.90
CA ALA A 97 11.58 2.03 11.00
C ALA A 97 11.18 3.33 11.69
N ASP A 98 11.91 3.73 12.74
CA ASP A 98 11.64 4.97 13.46
C ASP A 98 11.88 6.22 12.60
N ARG A 99 12.99 6.27 11.86
CA ARG A 99 13.27 7.38 10.93
C ARG A 99 12.21 7.49 9.84
N LEU A 100 11.81 6.37 9.24
CA LEU A 100 10.75 6.32 8.22
C LEU A 100 9.41 6.79 8.82
N ALA A 101 9.07 6.33 10.02
CA ALA A 101 7.88 6.79 10.74
C ALA A 101 7.93 8.29 11.04
N GLY A 102 9.09 8.83 11.38
CA GLY A 102 9.32 10.27 11.58
C GLY A 102 8.92 11.10 10.37
N PHE A 103 9.33 10.68 9.16
CA PHE A 103 8.93 11.34 7.91
C PHE A 103 7.41 11.28 7.70
N CYS A 104 6.79 10.11 7.98
CA CYS A 104 5.35 9.95 7.80
C CYS A 104 4.53 10.86 8.71
N ARG A 105 4.92 11.01 9.98
CA ARG A 105 4.16 11.79 10.99
C ARG A 105 3.89 13.23 10.56
N GLY A 106 4.79 13.83 9.77
CA GLY A 106 4.60 15.19 9.24
C GLY A 106 3.43 15.33 8.27
N VAL A 107 3.04 14.24 7.60
CA VAL A 107 1.99 14.24 6.56
C VAL A 107 0.71 13.55 7.02
N LEU A 108 0.78 12.62 7.99
CA LEU A 108 -0.40 11.81 8.42
C LEU A 108 -1.63 12.64 8.78
N ASN A 109 -1.44 13.89 9.21
CA ASN A 109 -2.53 14.77 9.61
C ASN A 109 -2.81 15.88 8.59
N SER A 110 -2.25 15.82 7.38
CA SER A 110 -2.45 16.86 6.36
C SER A 110 -3.79 16.74 5.63
N ALA A 111 -4.43 15.58 5.65
CA ALA A 111 -5.69 15.29 4.97
C ALA A 111 -6.65 14.49 5.87
N GLU A 112 -7.90 14.34 5.42
CA GLU A 112 -8.90 13.51 6.12
C GLU A 112 -8.63 12.02 5.90
N VAL A 113 -8.10 11.64 4.72
CA VAL A 113 -7.69 10.26 4.41
C VAL A 113 -6.24 10.26 3.95
N THR A 114 -5.39 9.53 4.65
CA THR A 114 -3.97 9.38 4.30
C THR A 114 -3.60 7.91 4.12
N ILE A 115 -2.91 7.60 3.02
CA ILE A 115 -2.38 6.27 2.75
C ILE A 115 -0.86 6.28 2.90
N VAL A 116 -0.33 5.33 3.67
CA VAL A 116 1.10 5.03 3.73
C VAL A 116 1.33 3.70 3.02
N GLU A 117 1.97 3.73 1.87
CA GLU A 117 2.26 2.53 1.10
C GLU A 117 3.61 1.92 1.48
N GLY A 118 3.61 0.66 1.87
CA GLY A 118 4.82 -0.13 2.11
C GLY A 118 5.52 -0.54 0.80
N ALA A 119 6.73 -1.09 0.93
CA ALA A 119 7.48 -1.69 -0.17
C ALA A 119 7.44 -3.22 -0.08
N GLY A 120 7.05 -3.89 -1.16
CA GLY A 120 6.91 -5.35 -1.20
C GLY A 120 5.85 -5.89 -0.24
N GLY A 121 6.15 -6.99 0.45
CA GLY A 121 5.25 -7.62 1.42
C GLY A 121 5.53 -7.20 2.87
N TRP A 122 4.77 -7.81 3.81
CA TRP A 122 4.78 -7.45 5.23
C TRP A 122 6.16 -7.58 5.90
N ARG A 123 6.90 -8.64 5.58
CA ARG A 123 8.21 -8.96 6.19
C ARG A 123 9.41 -8.52 5.35
N VAL A 124 9.24 -7.60 4.41
CA VAL A 124 10.37 -7.09 3.62
C VAL A 124 11.36 -6.39 4.54
N PRO A 125 12.65 -6.79 4.54
CA PRO A 125 13.66 -6.18 5.38
C PRO A 125 13.96 -4.73 4.96
N ILE A 126 14.10 -3.84 5.95
CA ILE A 126 14.60 -2.47 5.77
C ILE A 126 16.01 -2.31 6.32
N ASN A 127 16.41 -3.19 7.23
CA ASN A 127 17.77 -3.35 7.72
C ASN A 127 17.93 -4.76 8.34
N PRO A 128 19.10 -5.14 8.92
CA PRO A 128 19.33 -6.48 9.48
C PRO A 128 18.39 -6.90 10.62
N ARG A 129 17.65 -5.97 11.24
CA ARG A 129 16.81 -6.23 12.43
C ARG A 129 15.34 -5.86 12.22
N GLU A 130 15.05 -4.95 11.29
CA GLU A 130 13.73 -4.39 11.10
C GLU A 130 13.18 -4.70 9.71
N THR A 131 11.87 -4.77 9.61
CA THR A 131 11.09 -5.03 8.40
C THR A 131 10.07 -3.90 8.15
N MET A 132 9.36 -3.94 7.04
CA MET A 132 8.24 -3.04 6.76
C MET A 132 7.13 -3.12 7.84
N ALA A 133 6.99 -4.28 8.49
CA ALA A 133 6.08 -4.43 9.63
C ALA A 133 6.45 -3.51 10.81
N ASP A 134 7.74 -3.31 11.07
CA ASP A 134 8.20 -2.45 12.17
C ASP A 134 7.87 -0.97 11.88
N LEU A 135 7.93 -0.54 10.62
CA LEU A 135 7.43 0.77 10.23
C LEU A 135 5.92 0.90 10.50
N ALA A 136 5.11 -0.07 10.07
CA ALA A 136 3.66 -0.04 10.30
C ALA A 136 3.32 -0.04 11.80
N LYS A 137 4.05 -0.80 12.62
CA LYS A 137 3.92 -0.82 14.08
C LYS A 137 4.27 0.53 14.71
N ASN A 138 5.36 1.18 14.26
CA ASN A 138 5.75 2.50 14.75
C ASN A 138 4.74 3.59 14.40
N LEU A 139 3.98 3.41 13.34
CA LEU A 139 2.89 4.30 12.92
C LEU A 139 1.56 3.97 13.61
N GLN A 140 1.38 2.75 14.12
CA GLN A 140 0.13 2.27 14.73
C GLN A 140 -1.09 2.42 13.81
N LEU A 141 -0.91 2.23 12.50
CA LEU A 141 -1.97 2.39 11.52
C LEU A 141 -2.71 1.06 11.27
N PRO A 142 -4.04 1.09 11.10
CA PRO A 142 -4.76 -0.06 10.57
C PRO A 142 -4.27 -0.38 9.15
N VAL A 143 -4.23 -1.68 8.84
CA VAL A 143 -3.61 -2.19 7.62
C VAL A 143 -4.66 -2.57 6.59
N ILE A 144 -4.44 -2.21 5.33
CA ILE A 144 -5.17 -2.74 4.18
C ILE A 144 -4.23 -3.72 3.46
N LEU A 145 -4.68 -4.97 3.30
CA LEU A 145 -3.92 -6.04 2.65
C LEU A 145 -4.31 -6.18 1.18
N VAL A 146 -3.39 -5.95 0.26
CA VAL A 146 -3.58 -6.20 -1.17
C VAL A 146 -3.15 -7.61 -1.50
N VAL A 147 -4.08 -8.42 -1.97
CA VAL A 147 -3.86 -9.81 -2.37
C VAL A 147 -3.78 -9.88 -3.89
N GLY A 148 -2.60 -10.19 -4.41
CA GLY A 148 -2.45 -10.50 -5.84
C GLY A 148 -3.07 -11.87 -6.15
N MET A 149 -4.18 -11.87 -6.86
CA MET A 149 -4.91 -13.09 -7.22
C MET A 149 -4.16 -13.84 -8.30
N ARG A 150 -3.48 -14.89 -7.88
CA ARG A 150 -2.74 -15.87 -8.68
C ARG A 150 -2.63 -17.17 -7.89
N LEU A 151 -2.23 -18.27 -8.51
CA LEU A 151 -2.03 -19.54 -7.79
C LEU A 151 -1.06 -19.35 -6.61
N GLY A 152 -1.45 -19.83 -5.42
CA GLY A 152 -0.73 -19.63 -4.15
C GLY A 152 -1.23 -18.45 -3.32
N CYS A 153 -2.12 -17.59 -3.84
CA CYS A 153 -2.61 -16.40 -3.14
C CYS A 153 -3.31 -16.72 -1.81
N LEU A 154 -4.00 -17.85 -1.69
CA LEU A 154 -4.67 -18.25 -0.44
C LEU A 154 -3.66 -18.38 0.70
N ASN A 155 -2.57 -19.11 0.47
CA ASN A 155 -1.50 -19.28 1.46
C ASN A 155 -0.85 -17.94 1.82
N HIS A 156 -0.48 -17.13 0.80
CA HIS A 156 0.18 -15.83 1.04
C HIS A 156 -0.73 -14.85 1.77
N ALA A 157 -2.02 -14.83 1.45
CA ALA A 157 -2.99 -13.96 2.13
C ALA A 157 -3.17 -14.32 3.60
N LEU A 158 -3.35 -15.61 3.90
CA LEU A 158 -3.53 -16.08 5.28
C LEU A 158 -2.28 -15.86 6.12
N LEU A 159 -1.09 -16.22 5.62
CA LEU A 159 0.18 -15.97 6.31
C LEU A 159 0.42 -14.48 6.56
N SER A 160 0.10 -13.61 5.58
CA SER A 160 0.24 -12.17 5.73
C SER A 160 -0.74 -11.62 6.76
N PHE A 161 -2.00 -12.04 6.71
CA PHE A 161 -3.03 -11.65 7.67
C PHE A 161 -2.66 -12.07 9.11
N GLU A 162 -2.28 -13.32 9.30
CA GLU A 162 -1.84 -13.84 10.60
C GLU A 162 -0.63 -13.07 11.14
N ALA A 163 0.33 -12.74 10.28
CA ALA A 163 1.51 -11.96 10.67
C ALA A 163 1.14 -10.54 11.12
N ILE A 164 0.22 -9.86 10.41
CA ILE A 164 -0.23 -8.50 10.76
C ILE A 164 -0.95 -8.52 12.12
N VAL A 165 -1.88 -9.46 12.33
CA VAL A 165 -2.63 -9.60 13.58
C VAL A 165 -1.70 -9.96 14.75
N ARG A 166 -0.75 -10.88 14.52
CA ARG A 166 0.27 -11.26 15.52
C ARG A 166 1.16 -10.10 15.93
N ASP A 167 1.43 -9.16 15.02
CA ASP A 167 2.18 -7.94 15.29
C ASP A 167 1.37 -6.88 16.05
N GLY A 168 0.10 -7.17 16.39
CA GLY A 168 -0.76 -6.31 17.19
C GLY A 168 -1.46 -5.21 16.40
N LEU A 169 -1.52 -5.30 15.07
CA LEU A 169 -2.20 -4.31 14.23
C LEU A 169 -3.56 -4.82 13.74
N LEU A 170 -4.49 -3.88 13.56
CA LEU A 170 -5.79 -4.16 12.97
C LEU A 170 -5.66 -4.26 11.45
N VAL A 171 -6.31 -5.26 10.86
CA VAL A 171 -6.55 -5.28 9.41
C VAL A 171 -7.91 -4.63 9.15
N ALA A 172 -7.91 -3.46 8.52
CA ALA A 172 -9.14 -2.72 8.19
C ALA A 172 -9.94 -3.39 7.07
N GLY A 173 -9.26 -4.15 6.22
CA GLY A 173 -9.84 -4.90 5.12
C GLY A 173 -8.77 -5.38 4.14
N TRP A 174 -9.21 -6.04 3.10
CA TRP A 174 -8.34 -6.52 2.04
C TRP A 174 -8.93 -6.25 0.66
N VAL A 175 -8.06 -6.28 -0.35
CA VAL A 175 -8.44 -6.09 -1.75
C VAL A 175 -7.96 -7.30 -2.55
N ALA A 176 -8.88 -7.93 -3.30
CA ALA A 176 -8.54 -8.92 -4.30
C ALA A 176 -8.13 -8.20 -5.60
N ASN A 177 -6.86 -8.17 -5.92
CA ASN A 177 -6.37 -7.60 -7.18
C ASN A 177 -6.02 -8.72 -8.15
N CYS A 178 -6.81 -8.88 -9.21
CA CYS A 178 -6.63 -9.95 -10.21
C CYS A 178 -5.47 -9.57 -11.14
N ILE A 179 -4.30 -10.14 -10.88
CA ILE A 179 -3.06 -9.88 -11.63
C ILE A 179 -2.74 -10.96 -12.66
N ASP A 180 -3.50 -12.05 -12.67
CA ASP A 180 -3.40 -13.16 -13.61
C ASP A 180 -4.74 -13.32 -14.33
N ALA A 181 -4.73 -13.06 -15.66
CA ALA A 181 -5.93 -13.12 -16.48
C ALA A 181 -6.52 -14.54 -16.58
N ASP A 182 -5.64 -15.54 -16.50
CA ASP A 182 -5.97 -16.94 -16.74
C ASP A 182 -6.03 -17.74 -15.42
N MET A 183 -6.12 -17.06 -14.27
CA MET A 183 -6.18 -17.73 -12.97
C MET A 183 -7.37 -18.69 -12.89
N PRO A 184 -7.14 -20.01 -12.76
CA PRO A 184 -8.23 -20.98 -12.64
C PRO A 184 -8.96 -20.82 -11.30
N ALA A 185 -10.27 -21.06 -11.31
CA ALA A 185 -11.12 -20.99 -10.11
C ALA A 185 -11.00 -19.66 -9.33
N LEU A 186 -10.88 -18.53 -10.04
CA LEU A 186 -10.71 -17.21 -9.43
C LEU A 186 -11.80 -16.88 -8.41
N GLN A 187 -13.08 -17.12 -8.77
CA GLN A 187 -14.21 -16.78 -7.89
C GLN A 187 -14.24 -17.66 -6.62
N GLU A 188 -13.89 -18.92 -6.76
CA GLU A 188 -13.79 -19.88 -5.64
C GLU A 188 -12.65 -19.50 -4.69
N ASN A 189 -11.53 -19.02 -5.25
CA ASN A 189 -10.42 -18.50 -4.44
C ASN A 189 -10.81 -17.22 -3.68
N ILE A 190 -11.50 -16.28 -4.33
CA ILE A 190 -12.03 -15.07 -3.68
C ILE A 190 -13.01 -15.46 -2.56
N SER A 191 -13.99 -16.33 -2.84
CA SER A 191 -14.96 -16.81 -1.85
C SER A 191 -14.27 -17.53 -0.69
N SER A 192 -13.22 -18.30 -0.96
CA SER A 192 -12.43 -18.96 0.08
C SER A 192 -11.74 -17.94 1.00
N LEU A 193 -11.19 -16.86 0.47
CA LEU A 193 -10.60 -15.78 1.27
C LEU A 193 -11.65 -15.02 2.06
N GLN A 194 -12.80 -14.70 1.45
CA GLN A 194 -13.92 -14.05 2.13
C GLN A 194 -14.43 -14.83 3.34
N SER A 195 -14.44 -16.16 3.26
CA SER A 195 -14.85 -17.01 4.38
C SER A 195 -13.79 -17.18 5.48
N ARG A 196 -12.51 -16.95 5.17
CA ARG A 196 -11.37 -17.18 6.07
C ARG A 196 -10.83 -15.92 6.72
N LEU A 197 -10.94 -14.78 6.03
CA LEU A 197 -10.49 -13.50 6.55
C LEU A 197 -11.66 -12.80 7.25
N PRO A 198 -11.62 -12.62 8.59
CA PRO A 198 -12.72 -12.05 9.37
C PRO A 198 -12.79 -10.52 9.24
N VAL A 199 -12.45 -9.99 8.08
CA VAL A 199 -12.39 -8.55 7.75
C VAL A 199 -12.96 -8.33 6.34
N PRO A 200 -13.52 -7.15 6.04
CA PRO A 200 -14.20 -6.92 4.77
C PRO A 200 -13.26 -7.01 3.55
N CYS A 201 -13.78 -7.59 2.46
CA CYS A 201 -13.23 -7.42 1.13
C CYS A 201 -13.67 -6.05 0.60
N LEU A 202 -12.75 -5.09 0.53
CA LEU A 202 -13.05 -3.70 0.17
C LEU A 202 -13.30 -3.53 -1.32
N ALA A 203 -12.63 -4.34 -2.15
CA ALA A 203 -12.76 -4.35 -3.60
C ALA A 203 -12.31 -5.68 -4.19
N VAL A 204 -12.91 -6.04 -5.32
CA VAL A 204 -12.41 -7.06 -6.24
C VAL A 204 -12.08 -6.34 -7.55
N VAL A 205 -10.80 -6.14 -7.82
CA VAL A 205 -10.31 -5.48 -9.03
C VAL A 205 -10.03 -6.57 -10.07
N PRO A 206 -10.77 -6.62 -11.19
CA PRO A 206 -10.55 -7.62 -12.22
C PRO A 206 -9.23 -7.38 -12.96
N PHE A 207 -8.77 -8.39 -13.69
CA PHE A 207 -7.68 -8.19 -14.64
C PHE A 207 -8.15 -7.26 -15.78
N LEU A 208 -7.43 -6.16 -15.97
CA LEU A 208 -7.74 -5.14 -16.97
C LEU A 208 -6.48 -4.85 -17.79
N SER A 209 -6.60 -4.90 -19.13
CA SER A 209 -5.48 -4.58 -20.03
C SER A 209 -5.06 -3.11 -20.00
N ASN A 210 -5.99 -2.21 -19.69
CA ASN A 210 -5.77 -0.78 -19.53
C ASN A 210 -6.27 -0.33 -18.14
N ILE A 211 -5.50 -0.68 -17.12
CA ILE A 211 -5.85 -0.36 -15.74
C ILE A 211 -5.34 1.04 -15.37
N SER A 212 -6.20 1.82 -14.74
CA SER A 212 -5.87 3.16 -14.23
C SER A 212 -6.38 3.33 -12.79
N PRO A 213 -5.85 4.29 -12.01
CA PRO A 213 -6.40 4.60 -10.69
C PRO A 213 -7.90 4.94 -10.72
N ALA A 214 -8.36 5.64 -11.75
CA ALA A 214 -9.78 5.98 -11.91
C ALA A 214 -10.63 4.72 -12.09
N THR A 215 -10.19 3.80 -12.96
CA THR A 215 -10.89 2.52 -13.17
C THR A 215 -10.92 1.69 -11.88
N VAL A 216 -9.81 1.67 -11.11
CA VAL A 216 -9.76 0.94 -9.83
C VAL A 216 -10.68 1.57 -8.79
N ALA A 217 -10.82 2.89 -8.78
CA ALA A 217 -11.72 3.60 -7.87
C ALA A 217 -13.18 3.12 -7.98
N ASP A 218 -13.63 2.77 -9.19
CA ASP A 218 -14.99 2.31 -9.46
C ASP A 218 -15.32 0.94 -8.82
N TYR A 219 -14.30 0.15 -8.47
CA TYR A 219 -14.48 -1.15 -7.81
C TYR A 219 -14.57 -1.06 -6.28
N PHE A 220 -14.28 0.09 -5.70
CA PHE A 220 -14.48 0.29 -4.27
C PHE A 220 -15.95 0.57 -3.99
N ALA A 221 -16.64 -0.41 -3.40
CA ALA A 221 -18.04 -0.23 -3.00
C ALA A 221 -18.17 0.90 -1.97
N ALA A 222 -19.02 1.88 -2.24
CA ALA A 222 -19.23 3.01 -1.34
C ALA A 222 -19.57 2.59 0.10
N THR A 223 -20.35 1.52 0.26
CA THR A 223 -20.73 0.96 1.56
C THR A 223 -19.54 0.41 2.35
N GLU A 224 -18.59 -0.24 1.69
CA GLU A 224 -17.39 -0.77 2.36
C GLU A 224 -16.39 0.34 2.67
N LEU A 225 -16.24 1.31 1.75
CA LEU A 225 -15.44 2.50 2.01
C LEU A 225 -15.96 3.31 3.20
N GLU A 226 -17.27 3.54 3.28
CA GLU A 226 -17.87 4.26 4.40
C GLU A 226 -17.58 3.60 5.75
N LYS A 227 -17.55 2.28 5.82
CA LYS A 227 -17.23 1.56 7.07
C LYS A 227 -15.83 1.82 7.60
N ILE A 228 -14.86 2.04 6.70
CA ILE A 228 -13.46 2.29 7.09
C ILE A 228 -13.12 3.77 7.16
N LEU A 229 -13.81 4.64 6.38
CA LEU A 229 -13.51 6.07 6.32
C LEU A 229 -14.34 6.92 7.31
N ARG A 230 -15.46 6.44 7.80
CA ARG A 230 -16.29 7.08 8.85
C ARG A 230 -16.06 6.43 10.20
#